data_fcf32e1ee560f10411a26ef686a7968e
#
_entry.id   fcf32e1ee560f10411a26ef686a7968e
#
_cell.length_a   1.000
_cell.length_b   1.000
_cell.length_c   1.000
_cell.angle_alpha   90.00
_cell.angle_beta   90.00
_cell.angle_gamma   90.00
#
_symmetry.space_group_name_H-M   'P 1'
#
loop_
_entity.id
_entity.type
_entity.pdbx_description
1 polymer ?
#
loop_
_entity_poly.entity_id
_entity_poly.type
_entity_poly.pdbx_seq_one_letter_code
_entity_poly.pdbx_strand_id
1 'polypeptide(L)'
;MKIKIVYFVYLVPNKWINIIKEQLDSLKKLDLYNKADNIYMSIISDDTELSKLKDLLKNEYDKIEIYNVYKENYYEYPGIQALYNISKEDTDDTILLYFHSKGMTSDQHETRQCLFKYTIANYEQYINEFSKNKNLDVAGAIPHINGFVYFNFFWIRCSYIKNYCSKPEISENRYIWEIWIGFEFSRKKEIITYSPIIKYNTVKDTNELWVIYNNMIDNKYNDDLNKIENYINVKFEKNQFNKIFLLLLLLLLIIIFRKYLVNLHSNLKKFLYL
;
A
#
# COMPACT_ATOMS: atom_id res chain seq x y z
N MET A 1 11.57 -17.51 -7.95
CA MET A 1 10.76 -16.70 -7.03
C MET A 1 9.36 -17.25 -7.08
N LYS A 2 8.82 -17.69 -5.95
CA LYS A 2 7.44 -18.18 -5.85
C LYS A 2 6.46 -17.03 -5.71
N ILE A 3 5.24 -17.24 -6.20
CA ILE A 3 4.14 -16.30 -6.11
C ILE A 3 2.98 -16.98 -5.39
N LYS A 4 2.54 -16.44 -4.28
CA LYS A 4 1.35 -16.91 -3.58
C LYS A 4 0.34 -15.77 -3.43
N ILE A 5 -0.92 -16.14 -3.38
CA ILE A 5 -2.03 -15.18 -3.23
C ILE A 5 -2.73 -15.46 -1.91
N VAL A 6 -2.98 -14.43 -1.14
CA VAL A 6 -3.83 -14.44 0.05
C VAL A 6 -5.02 -13.55 -0.22
N TYR A 7 -6.17 -14.15 -0.40
CA TYR A 7 -7.42 -13.49 -0.70
C TYR A 7 -8.35 -13.54 0.53
N PHE A 8 -8.62 -12.40 1.14
CA PHE A 8 -9.53 -12.31 2.26
C PHE A 8 -10.94 -11.97 1.80
N VAL A 9 -11.93 -12.73 2.29
CA VAL A 9 -13.33 -12.55 1.93
C VAL A 9 -14.25 -12.52 3.16
N TYR A 10 -15.21 -11.61 3.13
CA TYR A 10 -16.34 -11.59 4.06
C TYR A 10 -17.62 -11.92 3.29
N LEU A 11 -18.24 -13.06 3.58
CA LEU A 11 -19.41 -13.54 2.85
C LEU A 11 -20.69 -12.88 3.38
N VAL A 12 -21.06 -11.77 2.78
CA VAL A 12 -22.34 -11.12 3.06
C VAL A 12 -23.43 -11.77 2.17
N PRO A 13 -24.48 -12.37 2.73
CA PRO A 13 -25.53 -13.03 1.97
C PRO A 13 -26.05 -12.16 0.81
N ASN A 14 -26.30 -12.79 -0.33
CA ASN A 14 -26.81 -12.17 -1.57
C ASN A 14 -25.86 -11.18 -2.27
N LYS A 15 -24.64 -10.93 -1.74
CA LYS A 15 -23.69 -9.99 -2.36
C LYS A 15 -22.38 -10.68 -2.81
N TRP A 16 -21.88 -11.60 -2.03
CA TRP A 16 -20.51 -12.11 -2.18
C TRP A 16 -20.25 -12.84 -3.50
N ILE A 17 -21.25 -13.59 -4.02
CA ILE A 17 -21.06 -14.43 -5.21
C ILE A 17 -20.54 -13.60 -6.38
N ASN A 18 -21.21 -12.51 -6.69
CA ASN A 18 -20.85 -11.66 -7.84
C ASN A 18 -19.46 -11.04 -7.68
N ILE A 19 -19.14 -10.56 -6.45
CA ILE A 19 -17.85 -9.92 -6.17
C ILE A 19 -16.72 -10.93 -6.25
N ILE A 20 -16.88 -12.12 -5.66
CA ILE A 20 -15.85 -13.16 -5.68
C ILE A 20 -15.64 -13.68 -7.10
N LYS A 21 -16.73 -13.98 -7.84
CA LYS A 21 -16.62 -14.40 -9.26
C LYS A 21 -15.92 -13.34 -10.08
N GLU A 22 -16.31 -12.07 -10.00
CA GLU A 22 -15.66 -10.96 -10.69
C GLU A 22 -14.14 -10.96 -10.47
N GLN A 23 -13.71 -11.06 -9.21
CA GLN A 23 -12.29 -11.01 -8.87
C GLN A 23 -11.54 -12.28 -9.30
N LEU A 24 -12.09 -13.47 -9.07
CA LEU A 24 -11.45 -14.73 -9.45
C LEU A 24 -11.41 -14.95 -10.96
N ASP A 25 -12.47 -14.60 -11.69
CA ASP A 25 -12.50 -14.65 -13.16
C ASP A 25 -11.46 -13.68 -13.76
N SER A 26 -11.30 -12.52 -13.11
CA SER A 26 -10.25 -11.57 -13.49
C SER A 26 -8.84 -12.13 -13.29
N LEU A 27 -8.58 -12.84 -12.18
CA LEU A 27 -7.30 -13.53 -11.98
C LEU A 27 -7.04 -14.58 -13.06
N LYS A 28 -8.07 -15.36 -13.46
CA LYS A 28 -7.96 -16.34 -14.54
C LYS A 28 -7.69 -15.66 -15.89
N LYS A 29 -8.44 -14.61 -16.19
CA LYS A 29 -8.28 -13.85 -17.45
C LYS A 29 -6.88 -13.25 -17.61
N LEU A 30 -6.27 -12.85 -16.51
CA LEU A 30 -4.89 -12.32 -16.46
C LEU A 30 -3.82 -13.42 -16.44
N ASP A 31 -4.21 -14.71 -16.39
CA ASP A 31 -3.30 -15.86 -16.18
C ASP A 31 -2.58 -15.86 -14.82
N LEU A 32 -2.84 -14.91 -13.95
CA LEU A 32 -2.24 -14.87 -12.61
C LEU A 32 -2.73 -16.03 -11.73
N TYR A 33 -3.97 -16.49 -11.96
CA TYR A 33 -4.51 -17.69 -11.32
C TYR A 33 -3.64 -18.92 -11.56
N ASN A 34 -3.17 -19.13 -12.80
CA ASN A 34 -2.31 -20.26 -13.16
C ASN A 34 -0.86 -20.05 -12.68
N LYS A 35 -0.35 -18.84 -12.82
CA LYS A 35 1.04 -18.48 -12.43
C LYS A 35 1.31 -18.50 -10.94
N ALA A 36 0.31 -18.25 -10.10
CA ALA A 36 0.48 -18.37 -8.66
C ALA A 36 0.74 -19.81 -8.26
N ASP A 37 1.72 -20.06 -7.38
CA ASP A 37 2.01 -21.39 -6.84
C ASP A 37 0.85 -21.90 -5.97
N ASN A 38 0.29 -21.02 -5.12
CA ASN A 38 -0.88 -21.29 -4.30
C ASN A 38 -1.79 -20.07 -4.24
N ILE A 39 -3.10 -20.32 -4.06
CA ILE A 39 -4.09 -19.29 -3.78
C ILE A 39 -4.83 -19.68 -2.50
N TYR A 40 -4.60 -18.94 -1.44
CA TYR A 40 -5.22 -19.15 -0.15
C TYR A 40 -6.37 -18.19 0.05
N MET A 41 -7.50 -18.71 0.51
CA MET A 41 -8.66 -17.91 0.86
C MET A 41 -8.91 -17.92 2.36
N SER A 42 -8.94 -16.75 2.96
CA SER A 42 -9.27 -16.52 4.37
C SER A 42 -10.68 -15.95 4.46
N ILE A 43 -11.53 -16.49 5.33
CA ILE A 43 -12.97 -16.31 5.22
C ILE A 43 -13.58 -15.86 6.55
N ILE A 44 -14.53 -14.92 6.49
CA ILE A 44 -15.54 -14.69 7.51
C ILE A 44 -16.90 -15.09 6.94
N SER A 45 -17.60 -16.03 7.58
CA SER A 45 -18.85 -16.58 7.06
C SER A 45 -19.65 -17.35 8.10
N ASP A 46 -20.97 -17.41 7.95
CA ASP A 46 -21.79 -18.47 8.51
C ASP A 46 -21.65 -19.79 7.74
N ASP A 47 -22.20 -20.87 8.30
CA ASP A 47 -22.07 -22.21 7.74
C ASP A 47 -22.83 -22.37 6.40
N THR A 48 -23.91 -21.61 6.20
CA THR A 48 -24.74 -21.67 4.99
C THR A 48 -24.00 -21.07 3.80
N GLU A 49 -23.49 -19.85 3.96
CA GLU A 49 -22.76 -19.19 2.89
C GLU A 49 -21.40 -19.88 2.61
N LEU A 50 -20.76 -20.41 3.66
CA LEU A 50 -19.55 -21.22 3.50
C LEU A 50 -19.79 -22.47 2.65
N SER A 51 -20.92 -23.18 2.85
CA SER A 51 -21.26 -24.34 2.01
C SER A 51 -21.38 -23.97 0.55
N LYS A 52 -22.13 -22.89 0.25
CA LYS A 52 -22.27 -22.38 -1.14
C LYS A 52 -20.93 -21.98 -1.76
N LEU A 53 -20.05 -21.35 -0.96
CA LEU A 53 -18.71 -21.01 -1.43
C LEU A 53 -17.89 -22.25 -1.77
N LYS A 54 -17.91 -23.27 -0.92
CA LYS A 54 -17.19 -24.54 -1.17
C LYS A 54 -17.65 -25.20 -2.46
N ASP A 55 -18.97 -25.20 -2.74
CA ASP A 55 -19.52 -25.71 -3.98
C ASP A 55 -19.06 -24.91 -5.20
N LEU A 56 -19.05 -23.57 -5.07
CA LEU A 56 -18.53 -22.69 -6.11
C LEU A 56 -17.04 -22.96 -6.41
N LEU A 57 -16.21 -23.02 -5.35
CA LEU A 57 -14.77 -23.26 -5.49
C LEU A 57 -14.48 -24.61 -6.12
N LYS A 58 -15.14 -25.67 -5.66
CA LYS A 58 -14.98 -27.02 -6.21
C LYS A 58 -15.30 -27.11 -7.71
N ASN A 59 -16.32 -26.38 -8.15
CA ASN A 59 -16.79 -26.47 -9.54
C ASN A 59 -16.05 -25.53 -10.49
N GLU A 60 -15.62 -24.37 -10.01
CA GLU A 60 -15.11 -23.31 -10.88
C GLU A 60 -13.67 -22.86 -10.54
N TYR A 61 -13.18 -23.10 -9.32
CA TYR A 61 -11.89 -22.53 -8.83
C TYR A 61 -11.10 -23.53 -7.98
N ASP A 62 -10.80 -24.68 -8.54
CA ASP A 62 -10.20 -25.85 -7.90
C ASP A 62 -8.81 -25.62 -7.26
N LYS A 63 -8.09 -24.57 -7.71
CA LYS A 63 -6.77 -24.21 -7.18
C LYS A 63 -6.84 -23.46 -5.86
N ILE A 64 -8.04 -23.01 -5.44
CA ILE A 64 -8.17 -22.22 -4.22
C ILE A 64 -8.25 -23.12 -3.00
N GLU A 65 -7.35 -22.88 -2.07
CA GLU A 65 -7.31 -23.53 -0.77
C GLU A 65 -7.93 -22.63 0.30
N ILE A 66 -8.93 -23.15 1.03
CA ILE A 66 -9.48 -22.43 2.18
C ILE A 66 -8.48 -22.58 3.33
N TYR A 67 -7.85 -21.47 3.70
CA TYR A 67 -6.82 -21.43 4.74
C TYR A 67 -7.43 -21.42 6.16
N ASN A 68 -8.37 -20.50 6.41
CA ASN A 68 -9.09 -20.40 7.69
C ASN A 68 -10.51 -19.87 7.49
N VAL A 69 -11.38 -20.15 8.47
CA VAL A 69 -12.76 -19.68 8.50
C VAL A 69 -13.09 -19.15 9.89
N TYR A 70 -13.64 -17.95 9.94
CA TYR A 70 -14.11 -17.31 11.15
C TYR A 70 -15.63 -17.06 11.07
N LYS A 71 -16.33 -17.23 12.17
CA LYS A 71 -17.77 -16.95 12.26
C LYS A 71 -18.05 -15.49 12.67
N GLU A 72 -17.19 -14.96 13.51
CA GLU A 72 -17.27 -13.59 13.98
C GLU A 72 -16.51 -12.62 13.07
N ASN A 73 -17.03 -11.41 12.97
CA ASN A 73 -16.41 -10.38 12.14
C ASN A 73 -15.26 -9.69 12.88
N TYR A 74 -14.05 -10.14 12.61
CA TYR A 74 -12.81 -9.52 13.09
C TYR A 74 -12.16 -8.62 12.03
N TYR A 75 -12.97 -8.02 11.14
CA TYR A 75 -12.49 -7.19 10.02
C TYR A 75 -11.51 -7.96 9.13
N GLU A 76 -10.35 -7.39 8.82
CA GLU A 76 -9.35 -8.02 7.98
C GLU A 76 -8.36 -8.94 8.76
N TYR A 77 -8.50 -9.08 10.07
CA TYR A 77 -7.63 -9.93 10.89
C TYR A 77 -7.43 -11.33 10.31
N PRO A 78 -8.46 -12.08 9.86
CA PRO A 78 -8.25 -13.44 9.34
C PRO A 78 -7.31 -13.48 8.13
N GLY A 79 -7.43 -12.50 7.24
CA GLY A 79 -6.58 -12.38 6.06
C GLY A 79 -5.14 -12.00 6.41
N ILE A 80 -4.96 -11.05 7.31
CA ILE A 80 -3.64 -10.63 7.81
C ILE A 80 -2.96 -11.77 8.59
N GLN A 81 -3.71 -12.52 9.39
CA GLN A 81 -3.17 -13.69 10.08
C GLN A 81 -2.71 -14.79 9.10
N ALA A 82 -3.52 -15.06 8.06
CA ALA A 82 -3.12 -16.00 7.01
C ALA A 82 -1.84 -15.54 6.31
N LEU A 83 -1.78 -14.25 5.93
CA LEU A 83 -0.60 -13.64 5.31
C LEU A 83 0.66 -13.80 6.19
N TYR A 84 0.55 -13.54 7.48
CA TYR A 84 1.64 -13.71 8.45
C TYR A 84 2.11 -15.16 8.55
N ASN A 85 1.19 -16.10 8.77
CA ASN A 85 1.53 -17.51 8.97
C ASN A 85 2.16 -18.11 7.70
N ILE A 86 1.56 -17.88 6.53
CA ILE A 86 2.09 -18.34 5.23
C ILE A 86 3.50 -17.78 5.01
N SER A 87 3.73 -16.52 5.35
CA SER A 87 5.06 -15.93 5.20
C SER A 87 6.10 -16.57 6.09
N LYS A 88 5.73 -17.00 7.32
CA LYS A 88 6.65 -17.67 8.25
C LYS A 88 7.08 -19.05 7.77
N GLU A 89 6.23 -19.75 7.06
CA GLU A 89 6.46 -21.10 6.57
C GLU A 89 7.19 -21.15 5.22
N ASP A 90 7.16 -20.09 4.45
CA ASP A 90 7.72 -20.05 3.09
C ASP A 90 9.16 -19.53 3.04
N THR A 91 9.76 -19.53 1.86
CA THR A 91 11.11 -18.99 1.64
C THR A 91 11.11 -17.47 1.65
N ASP A 92 12.25 -16.86 1.98
CA ASP A 92 12.40 -15.41 2.06
C ASP A 92 12.15 -14.69 0.73
N ASP A 93 12.48 -15.35 -0.38
CA ASP A 93 12.30 -14.82 -1.75
C ASP A 93 10.87 -14.97 -2.30
N THR A 94 9.96 -15.62 -1.56
CA THR A 94 8.56 -15.71 -1.97
C THR A 94 7.90 -14.36 -1.86
N ILE A 95 7.11 -14.00 -2.86
CA ILE A 95 6.26 -12.81 -2.85
C ILE A 95 4.79 -13.20 -2.68
N LEU A 96 4.09 -12.43 -1.88
CA LEU A 96 2.67 -12.61 -1.60
C LEU A 96 1.89 -11.45 -2.18
N LEU A 97 0.82 -11.75 -2.92
CA LEU A 97 -0.24 -10.80 -3.21
C LEU A 97 -1.29 -10.89 -2.13
N TYR A 98 -1.57 -9.79 -1.45
CA TYR A 98 -2.72 -9.67 -0.56
C TYR A 98 -3.77 -8.75 -1.15
N PHE A 99 -5.02 -9.20 -1.13
CA PHE A 99 -6.17 -8.38 -1.47
C PHE A 99 -7.44 -8.92 -0.81
N HIS A 100 -8.52 -8.16 -0.85
CA HIS A 100 -9.76 -8.55 -0.20
C HIS A 100 -11.01 -8.24 -1.04
N SER A 101 -12.14 -8.82 -0.62
CA SER A 101 -13.45 -8.62 -1.24
C SER A 101 -14.03 -7.23 -0.91
N LYS A 102 -13.45 -6.18 -1.48
CA LYS A 102 -13.87 -4.79 -1.29
C LYS A 102 -15.32 -4.58 -1.76
N GLY A 103 -16.14 -3.89 -0.94
CA GLY A 103 -17.52 -3.54 -1.31
C GLY A 103 -18.60 -4.49 -0.80
N MET A 104 -18.29 -5.43 0.11
CA MET A 104 -19.28 -6.35 0.68
C MET A 104 -20.33 -5.66 1.56
N THR A 105 -19.93 -4.65 2.31
CA THR A 105 -20.82 -3.92 3.24
C THR A 105 -21.40 -2.62 2.66
N SER A 106 -20.74 -2.06 1.67
CA SER A 106 -21.16 -0.84 0.97
C SER A 106 -20.83 -0.96 -0.52
N ASP A 107 -21.54 -0.24 -1.38
CA ASP A 107 -21.21 -0.23 -2.79
C ASP A 107 -19.87 0.49 -3.01
N GLN A 108 -18.87 -0.26 -3.45
CA GLN A 108 -17.53 0.22 -3.77
C GLN A 108 -17.01 -0.43 -5.07
N HIS A 109 -17.91 -0.63 -6.03
CA HIS A 109 -17.58 -1.29 -7.28
C HIS A 109 -16.42 -0.58 -8.01
N GLU A 110 -16.53 0.73 -8.22
CA GLU A 110 -15.49 1.53 -8.89
C GLU A 110 -14.15 1.47 -8.16
N THR A 111 -14.17 1.60 -6.82
CA THR A 111 -12.96 1.47 -6.00
C THR A 111 -12.31 0.10 -6.17
N ARG A 112 -13.11 -0.98 -6.14
CA ARG A 112 -12.63 -2.36 -6.30
C ARG A 112 -12.00 -2.57 -7.67
N GLN A 113 -12.67 -2.12 -8.73
CA GLN A 113 -12.17 -2.20 -10.10
C GLN A 113 -10.86 -1.43 -10.26
N CYS A 114 -10.81 -0.24 -9.71
CA CYS A 114 -9.64 0.62 -9.72
C CYS A 114 -8.44 -0.03 -9.02
N LEU A 115 -8.63 -0.51 -7.79
CA LEU A 115 -7.56 -1.18 -7.03
C LEU A 115 -7.09 -2.46 -7.73
N PHE A 116 -8.02 -3.23 -8.28
CA PHE A 116 -7.70 -4.44 -9.03
C PHE A 116 -6.86 -4.11 -10.26
N LYS A 117 -7.26 -3.09 -11.04
CA LYS A 117 -6.55 -2.64 -12.23
C LYS A 117 -5.11 -2.24 -11.92
N TYR A 118 -4.90 -1.37 -10.93
CA TYR A 118 -3.57 -0.80 -10.67
C TYR A 118 -2.67 -1.69 -9.81
N THR A 119 -3.21 -2.66 -9.07
CA THR A 119 -2.38 -3.56 -8.24
C THR A 119 -2.28 -4.96 -8.81
N ILE A 120 -3.35 -5.50 -9.39
CA ILE A 120 -3.40 -6.90 -9.79
C ILE A 120 -3.23 -7.06 -11.30
N ALA A 121 -3.93 -6.27 -12.12
CA ALA A 121 -3.84 -6.40 -13.58
C ALA A 121 -2.42 -6.14 -14.11
N ASN A 122 -1.63 -5.32 -13.41
CA ASN A 122 -0.23 -5.02 -13.73
C ASN A 122 0.77 -5.97 -13.02
N TYR A 123 0.34 -7.16 -12.61
CA TYR A 123 1.15 -8.07 -11.79
C TYR A 123 2.54 -8.37 -12.37
N GLU A 124 2.70 -8.44 -13.68
CA GLU A 124 4.00 -8.70 -14.33
C GLU A 124 5.03 -7.60 -14.03
N GLN A 125 4.57 -6.35 -13.98
CA GLN A 125 5.43 -5.23 -13.60
C GLN A 125 5.92 -5.37 -12.15
N TYR A 126 5.03 -5.70 -11.22
CA TYR A 126 5.39 -5.95 -9.83
C TYR A 126 6.38 -7.11 -9.68
N ILE A 127 6.11 -8.25 -10.31
CA ILE A 127 7.01 -9.41 -10.30
C ILE A 127 8.39 -9.06 -10.85
N ASN A 128 8.45 -8.30 -11.94
CA ASN A 128 9.69 -7.83 -12.53
C ASN A 128 10.49 -6.94 -11.57
N GLU A 129 9.83 -6.00 -10.88
CA GLU A 129 10.50 -5.13 -9.90
C GLU A 129 11.00 -5.92 -8.67
N PHE A 130 10.23 -6.86 -8.14
CA PHE A 130 10.70 -7.77 -7.08
C PHE A 130 11.87 -8.65 -7.52
N SER A 131 11.92 -9.03 -8.80
CA SER A 131 13.02 -9.84 -9.36
C SER A 131 14.30 -9.03 -9.50
N LYS A 132 14.21 -7.78 -9.97
CA LYS A 132 15.34 -6.87 -10.16
C LYS A 132 15.88 -6.36 -8.83
N ASN A 133 15.01 -6.00 -7.90
CA ASN A 133 15.39 -5.44 -6.61
C ASN A 133 15.10 -6.44 -5.48
N LYS A 134 16.13 -7.13 -5.01
CA LYS A 134 16.03 -8.10 -3.92
C LYS A 134 15.71 -7.46 -2.57
N ASN A 135 15.93 -6.17 -2.43
CA ASN A 135 15.62 -5.40 -1.23
C ASN A 135 14.22 -4.77 -1.25
N LEU A 136 13.47 -4.91 -2.35
CA LEU A 136 12.10 -4.44 -2.41
C LEU A 136 11.23 -5.21 -1.42
N ASP A 137 10.61 -4.50 -0.52
CA ASP A 137 9.82 -5.05 0.58
C ASP A 137 8.34 -5.14 0.25
N VAL A 138 7.76 -4.03 -0.18
CA VAL A 138 6.32 -3.84 -0.38
C VAL A 138 6.07 -3.08 -1.67
N ALA A 139 5.01 -3.46 -2.39
CA ALA A 139 4.60 -2.75 -3.59
C ALA A 139 3.07 -2.71 -3.72
N GLY A 140 2.55 -1.67 -4.33
CA GLY A 140 1.12 -1.50 -4.54
C GLY A 140 0.81 -0.23 -5.30
N ALA A 141 -0.48 0.06 -5.50
CA ALA A 141 -0.87 1.28 -6.19
C ALA A 141 -0.47 2.53 -5.39
N ILE A 142 -0.78 2.58 -4.09
CA ILE A 142 -0.54 3.76 -3.25
C ILE A 142 0.17 3.35 -1.94
N PRO A 143 1.49 3.10 -1.96
CA PRO A 143 2.25 2.87 -0.74
C PRO A 143 2.43 4.16 0.07
N HIS A 144 2.32 4.04 1.39
CA HIS A 144 2.64 5.11 2.33
C HIS A 144 4.13 5.06 2.72
N ILE A 145 4.69 6.22 3.12
CA ILE A 145 6.10 6.33 3.53
C ILE A 145 6.46 5.40 4.71
N ASN A 146 5.49 5.01 5.53
CA ASN A 146 5.67 4.06 6.63
C ASN A 146 5.58 2.59 6.18
N GLY A 147 5.45 2.32 4.88
CA GLY A 147 5.51 0.96 4.32
C GLY A 147 4.18 0.22 4.24
N PHE A 148 3.06 0.77 4.71
CA PHE A 148 1.75 0.19 4.42
C PHE A 148 1.24 0.67 3.04
N VAL A 149 0.27 -0.04 2.49
CA VAL A 149 -0.36 0.32 1.22
C VAL A 149 -1.83 0.60 1.48
N TYR A 150 -2.27 1.78 1.08
CA TYR A 150 -3.67 2.17 1.23
C TYR A 150 -4.63 1.16 0.58
N PHE A 151 -5.75 0.93 1.23
CA PHE A 151 -6.81 0.01 0.81
C PHE A 151 -6.46 -1.47 0.84
N ASN A 152 -5.29 -1.87 1.34
CA ASN A 152 -4.86 -3.27 1.52
C ASN A 152 -4.93 -4.14 0.25
N PHE A 153 -4.51 -3.57 -0.87
CA PHE A 153 -4.19 -4.29 -2.11
C PHE A 153 -2.70 -4.13 -2.37
N PHE A 154 -1.90 -5.16 -2.10
CA PHE A 154 -0.45 -5.03 -2.15
C PHE A 154 0.29 -6.34 -2.42
N TRP A 155 1.50 -6.18 -2.91
CA TRP A 155 2.52 -7.23 -3.03
C TRP A 155 3.56 -7.05 -1.93
N ILE A 156 4.02 -8.15 -1.34
CA ILE A 156 4.96 -8.10 -0.21
C ILE A 156 5.90 -9.29 -0.23
N ARG A 157 7.14 -9.08 0.17
CA ARG A 157 8.13 -10.15 0.30
C ARG A 157 7.99 -10.86 1.65
N CYS A 158 8.07 -12.20 1.66
CA CYS A 158 7.99 -12.98 2.90
C CYS A 158 9.05 -12.57 3.92
N SER A 159 10.28 -12.29 3.49
CA SER A 159 11.37 -11.86 4.39
C SER A 159 11.03 -10.57 5.15
N TYR A 160 10.29 -9.64 4.54
CA TYR A 160 9.85 -8.43 5.24
C TYR A 160 8.89 -8.77 6.39
N ILE A 161 7.85 -9.57 6.12
CA ILE A 161 6.90 -9.98 7.16
C ILE A 161 7.61 -10.75 8.28
N LYS A 162 8.48 -11.70 7.92
CA LYS A 162 9.23 -12.51 8.89
C LYS A 162 10.04 -11.69 9.88
N ASN A 163 10.71 -10.66 9.35
CA ASN A 163 11.72 -9.94 10.12
C ASN A 163 11.18 -8.67 10.80
N TYR A 164 10.10 -8.07 10.26
CA TYR A 164 9.68 -6.73 10.66
C TYR A 164 8.23 -6.63 11.10
N CYS A 165 7.36 -7.64 10.82
CA CYS A 165 5.98 -7.60 11.27
C CYS A 165 5.77 -8.45 12.52
N SER A 166 5.03 -7.92 13.49
CA SER A 166 4.60 -8.68 14.66
C SER A 166 3.48 -9.64 14.30
N LYS A 167 3.35 -10.72 15.08
CA LYS A 167 2.21 -11.62 15.00
C LYS A 167 0.92 -10.82 15.20
N PRO A 168 -0.05 -10.90 14.26
CA PRO A 168 -1.31 -10.19 14.42
C PRO A 168 -2.13 -10.79 15.58
N GLU A 169 -2.75 -9.91 16.37
CA GLU A 169 -3.66 -10.27 17.47
C GLU A 169 -5.02 -9.65 17.21
N ILE A 170 -6.10 -10.32 17.60
CA ILE A 170 -7.47 -9.79 17.39
C ILE A 170 -7.59 -8.41 18.02
N SER A 171 -8.19 -7.48 17.29
CA SER A 171 -8.39 -6.10 17.71
C SER A 171 -9.79 -5.62 17.31
N GLU A 172 -10.42 -4.85 18.18
CA GLU A 172 -11.66 -4.13 17.88
C GLU A 172 -11.43 -2.90 16.99
N ASN A 173 -10.20 -2.41 16.93
CA ASN A 173 -9.82 -1.30 16.05
C ASN A 173 -9.57 -1.81 14.63
N ARG A 174 -10.56 -1.63 13.74
CA ARG A 174 -10.47 -2.05 12.34
C ARG A 174 -9.29 -1.44 11.57
N TYR A 175 -8.91 -0.23 11.91
CA TYR A 175 -7.88 0.52 11.17
C TYR A 175 -6.46 -0.02 11.39
N ILE A 176 -6.24 -0.82 12.44
CA ILE A 176 -4.94 -1.46 12.68
C ILE A 176 -4.54 -2.37 11.50
N TRP A 177 -5.51 -2.99 10.86
CA TRP A 177 -5.27 -3.91 9.74
C TRP A 177 -4.88 -3.18 8.46
N GLU A 178 -5.36 -1.95 8.29
CA GLU A 178 -5.00 -1.11 7.14
C GLU A 178 -3.55 -0.65 7.18
N ILE A 179 -2.93 -0.60 8.37
CA ILE A 179 -1.56 -0.13 8.58
C ILE A 179 -0.62 -1.22 9.11
N TRP A 180 -1.12 -2.46 9.30
CA TRP A 180 -0.40 -3.51 9.99
C TRP A 180 1.01 -3.79 9.42
N ILE A 181 1.18 -3.85 8.10
CA ILE A 181 2.49 -4.08 7.47
C ILE A 181 3.50 -2.94 7.70
N GLY A 182 3.02 -1.73 8.00
CA GLY A 182 3.83 -0.56 8.33
C GLY A 182 3.80 -0.18 9.81
N PHE A 183 3.07 -0.89 10.65
CA PHE A 183 2.86 -0.53 12.05
C PHE A 183 4.17 -0.48 12.86
N GLU A 184 5.10 -1.36 12.54
CA GLU A 184 6.40 -1.45 13.20
C GLU A 184 7.56 -1.02 12.28
N PHE A 185 7.30 -0.06 11.37
CA PHE A 185 8.32 0.43 10.44
C PHE A 185 9.61 0.90 11.13
N SER A 186 9.54 1.32 12.39
CA SER A 186 10.70 1.69 13.21
C SER A 186 11.68 0.54 13.44
N ARG A 187 11.24 -0.70 13.29
CA ARG A 187 12.12 -1.89 13.35
C ARG A 187 13.04 -2.01 12.14
N LYS A 188 12.58 -1.50 11.00
CA LYS A 188 13.40 -1.39 9.80
C LYS A 188 13.70 0.08 9.54
N LYS A 189 14.99 0.39 9.41
CA LYS A 189 15.46 1.76 9.24
C LYS A 189 15.02 2.40 7.92
N GLU A 190 14.80 1.58 6.89
CA GLU A 190 14.34 1.98 5.57
C GLU A 190 13.47 0.88 4.96
N ILE A 191 12.24 1.20 4.61
CA ILE A 191 11.33 0.29 3.89
C ILE A 191 11.38 0.65 2.42
N ILE A 192 11.74 -0.33 1.59
CA ILE A 192 11.81 -0.12 0.15
C ILE A 192 10.47 -0.48 -0.47
N THR A 193 9.82 0.52 -1.04
CA THR A 193 8.49 0.40 -1.65
C THR A 193 8.56 0.64 -3.15
N TYR A 194 7.54 0.16 -3.88
CA TYR A 194 7.37 0.41 -5.29
C TYR A 194 5.91 0.70 -5.64
N SER A 195 5.71 1.67 -6.52
CA SER A 195 4.41 1.96 -7.14
C SER A 195 4.59 2.20 -8.63
N PRO A 196 3.74 1.62 -9.49
CA PRO A 196 3.77 1.89 -10.93
C PRO A 196 3.21 3.26 -11.31
N ILE A 197 2.55 3.95 -10.36
CA ILE A 197 1.83 5.20 -10.61
C ILE A 197 2.33 6.39 -9.79
N ILE A 198 3.24 6.16 -8.83
CA ILE A 198 3.80 7.21 -7.98
C ILE A 198 5.31 7.30 -8.22
N LYS A 199 5.77 8.45 -8.73
CA LYS A 199 7.18 8.66 -9.09
C LYS A 199 8.17 8.35 -7.96
N TYR A 200 7.86 8.73 -6.73
CA TYR A 200 8.72 8.50 -5.57
C TYR A 200 8.30 7.27 -4.75
N ASN A 201 7.47 6.41 -5.36
CA ASN A 201 6.99 5.15 -4.79
C ASN A 201 6.22 5.26 -3.47
N THR A 202 5.99 6.44 -2.92
CA THR A 202 5.24 6.63 -1.67
C THR A 202 4.47 7.93 -1.63
N VAL A 203 3.38 7.94 -0.86
CA VAL A 203 2.67 9.14 -0.42
C VAL A 203 2.99 9.43 1.04
N LYS A 204 2.92 10.70 1.44
CA LYS A 204 3.28 11.17 2.78
C LYS A 204 2.07 11.54 3.63
N ASP A 205 0.99 11.94 2.99
CA ASP A 205 -0.19 12.43 3.68
C ASP A 205 -1.50 12.10 2.93
N THR A 206 -2.62 12.32 3.59
CA THR A 206 -3.95 12.05 3.05
C THR A 206 -4.35 12.95 1.88
N ASN A 207 -3.76 14.14 1.72
CA ASN A 207 -4.06 15.01 0.59
C ASN A 207 -3.46 14.44 -0.69
N GLU A 208 -2.20 13.98 -0.62
CA GLU A 208 -1.56 13.26 -1.74
C GLU A 208 -2.33 11.99 -2.09
N LEU A 209 -2.77 11.23 -1.06
CA LEU A 209 -3.61 10.04 -1.26
C LEU A 209 -4.84 10.35 -2.10
N TRP A 210 -5.64 11.35 -1.70
CA TRP A 210 -6.89 11.64 -2.39
C TRP A 210 -6.70 12.16 -3.81
N VAL A 211 -5.64 12.93 -4.07
CA VAL A 211 -5.29 13.36 -5.43
C VAL A 211 -4.99 12.15 -6.31
N ILE A 212 -4.15 11.23 -5.83
CA ILE A 212 -3.78 10.04 -6.59
C ILE A 212 -5.00 9.12 -6.78
N TYR A 213 -5.75 8.87 -5.73
CA TYR A 213 -6.94 8.02 -5.78
C TYR A 213 -7.98 8.53 -6.76
N ASN A 214 -8.31 9.84 -6.74
CA ASN A 214 -9.25 10.43 -7.70
C ASN A 214 -8.75 10.32 -9.13
N ASN A 215 -7.46 10.53 -9.37
CA ASN A 215 -6.87 10.33 -10.68
C ASN A 215 -6.92 8.87 -11.15
N MET A 216 -6.79 7.90 -10.23
CA MET A 216 -6.98 6.47 -10.53
C MET A 216 -8.43 6.19 -10.94
N ILE A 217 -9.42 6.68 -10.20
CA ILE A 217 -10.85 6.52 -10.51
C ILE A 217 -11.18 7.14 -11.88
N ASP A 218 -10.71 8.35 -12.14
CA ASP A 218 -10.91 9.06 -13.41
C ASP A 218 -10.13 8.43 -14.59
N ASN A 219 -9.42 7.31 -14.36
CA ASN A 219 -8.55 6.65 -15.35
C ASN A 219 -7.48 7.56 -15.99
N LYS A 220 -7.10 8.65 -15.33
CA LYS A 220 -6.12 9.63 -15.83
C LYS A 220 -4.71 9.06 -15.99
N TYR A 221 -4.43 7.91 -15.37
CA TYR A 221 -3.14 7.22 -15.50
C TYR A 221 -3.02 6.32 -16.76
N ASN A 222 -4.09 6.19 -17.58
CA ASN A 222 -4.03 5.36 -18.78
C ASN A 222 -3.31 6.04 -19.95
N ASP A 223 -3.33 7.38 -20.00
CA ASP A 223 -2.86 8.11 -21.17
C ASP A 223 -1.56 8.91 -20.93
N ASP A 224 -1.10 9.07 -19.67
CA ASP A 224 -0.02 10.00 -19.40
C ASP A 224 0.69 9.74 -18.05
N LEU A 225 1.46 8.68 -17.93
CA LEU A 225 2.49 8.58 -16.88
C LEU A 225 3.37 9.87 -16.84
N ASN A 226 3.56 10.51 -17.98
CA ASN A 226 4.32 11.76 -18.13
C ASN A 226 3.61 13.00 -17.55
N LYS A 227 2.26 13.11 -17.55
CA LYS A 227 1.55 14.29 -17.01
C LYS A 227 1.53 14.31 -15.49
N ILE A 228 1.47 13.12 -14.87
CA ILE A 228 1.51 13.00 -13.40
C ILE A 228 2.92 13.22 -12.89
N GLU A 229 3.92 12.73 -13.58
CA GLU A 229 5.31 13.10 -13.32
C GLU A 229 5.47 14.63 -13.29
N ASN A 230 4.87 15.31 -14.26
CA ASN A 230 4.91 16.77 -14.31
C ASN A 230 4.14 17.43 -13.16
N TYR A 231 2.95 16.94 -12.78
CA TYR A 231 2.18 17.51 -11.67
C TYR A 231 2.86 17.34 -10.31
N ILE A 232 3.36 16.14 -10.02
CA ILE A 232 4.07 15.85 -8.76
C ILE A 232 5.42 16.58 -8.74
N ASN A 233 6.13 16.67 -9.87
CA ASN A 233 7.37 17.42 -10.00
C ASN A 233 7.16 18.90 -9.73
N VAL A 234 6.18 19.53 -10.36
CA VAL A 234 5.87 20.96 -10.17
C VAL A 234 5.53 21.24 -8.70
N LYS A 235 4.78 20.36 -8.03
CA LYS A 235 4.44 20.53 -6.61
C LYS A 235 5.66 20.30 -5.69
N PHE A 236 6.52 19.34 -6.03
CA PHE A 236 7.74 19.05 -5.27
C PHE A 236 8.80 20.12 -5.46
N GLU A 237 9.02 20.58 -6.68
CA GLU A 237 9.93 21.69 -6.99
C GLU A 237 9.46 23.00 -6.33
N LYS A 238 8.16 23.27 -6.30
CA LYS A 238 7.59 24.43 -5.61
C LYS A 238 7.81 24.35 -4.09
N ASN A 239 7.70 23.16 -3.50
CA ASN A 239 7.99 22.96 -2.07
C ASN A 239 9.48 23.04 -1.74
N GLN A 240 10.34 22.52 -2.60
CA GLN A 240 11.80 22.66 -2.50
C GLN A 240 12.21 24.12 -2.68
N PHE A 241 11.66 24.80 -3.69
CA PHE A 241 11.90 26.21 -3.95
C PHE A 241 11.50 27.08 -2.75
N ASN A 242 10.33 26.84 -2.16
CA ASN A 242 9.89 27.55 -0.95
C ASN A 242 10.81 27.33 0.24
N LYS A 243 11.34 26.12 0.44
CA LYS A 243 12.30 25.82 1.52
C LYS A 243 13.64 26.52 1.28
N ILE A 244 14.16 26.49 0.05
CA ILE A 244 15.40 27.17 -0.33
C ILE A 244 15.24 28.69 -0.21
N PHE A 245 14.10 29.24 -0.66
CA PHE A 245 13.80 30.65 -0.54
C PHE A 245 13.72 31.10 0.92
N LEU A 246 13.07 30.32 1.80
CA LEU A 246 12.99 30.59 3.24
C LEU A 246 14.38 30.57 3.88
N LEU A 247 15.25 29.62 3.50
CA LEU A 247 16.62 29.51 3.98
C LEU A 247 17.48 30.71 3.56
N LEU A 248 17.36 31.14 2.29
CA LEU A 248 18.04 32.32 1.77
C LEU A 248 17.57 33.61 2.45
N LEU A 249 16.25 33.72 2.72
CA LEU A 249 15.70 34.86 3.48
C LEU A 249 16.25 34.92 4.90
N LEU A 250 16.37 33.78 5.54
CA LEU A 250 16.94 33.65 6.92
C LEU A 250 18.42 34.05 6.93
N LEU A 251 19.20 33.60 5.93
CA LEU A 251 20.60 33.98 5.76
C LEU A 251 20.75 35.48 5.53
N LEU A 252 19.90 36.08 4.72
CA LEU A 252 19.90 37.52 4.45
C LEU A 252 19.62 38.33 5.74
N LEU A 253 18.64 37.90 6.54
CA LEU A 253 18.34 38.52 7.84
C LEU A 253 19.51 38.42 8.81
N ILE A 254 20.23 37.30 8.86
CA ILE A 254 21.43 37.14 9.69
C ILE A 254 22.54 38.12 9.24
N ILE A 255 22.76 38.27 7.94
CA ILE A 255 23.75 39.21 7.39
C ILE A 255 23.40 40.66 7.76
N ILE A 256 22.13 41.07 7.59
CA ILE A 256 21.65 42.42 7.92
C ILE A 256 21.81 42.67 9.42
N PHE A 257 21.43 41.70 10.29
CA PHE A 257 21.55 41.83 11.74
C PHE A 257 23.00 41.94 12.18
N ARG A 258 23.90 41.13 11.58
CA ARG A 258 25.34 41.22 11.82
C ARG A 258 25.90 42.60 11.47
N LYS A 259 25.51 43.14 10.30
CA LYS A 259 25.92 44.48 9.89
C LYS A 259 25.41 45.56 10.82
N TYR A 260 24.16 45.41 11.29
CA TYR A 260 23.59 46.32 12.31
C TYR A 260 24.36 46.28 13.62
N LEU A 261 24.72 45.10 14.15
CA LEU A 261 25.49 44.93 15.37
C LEU A 261 26.89 45.55 15.24
N VAL A 262 27.56 45.39 14.12
CA VAL A 262 28.89 45.98 13.85
C VAL A 262 28.79 47.50 13.86
N ASN A 263 27.77 48.07 13.24
CA ASN A 263 27.55 49.51 13.23
C ASN A 263 27.21 50.06 14.62
N LEU A 264 26.39 49.33 15.41
CA LEU A 264 26.04 49.70 16.77
C LEU A 264 27.31 49.69 17.67
N HIS A 265 28.14 48.68 17.53
CA HIS A 265 29.40 48.54 18.27
C HIS A 265 30.39 49.67 17.93
N SER A 266 30.48 50.04 16.62
CA SER A 266 31.30 51.17 16.17
C SER A 266 30.81 52.51 16.75
N ASN A 267 29.49 52.71 16.78
CA ASN A 267 28.91 53.93 17.34
C ASN A 267 29.08 54.03 18.86
N LEU A 268 28.93 52.94 19.59
CA LEU A 268 29.19 52.84 21.03
C LEU A 268 30.66 53.15 21.37
N LYS A 269 31.61 52.62 20.58
CA LYS A 269 33.02 52.96 20.74
C LYS A 269 33.29 54.45 20.57
N LYS A 270 32.69 55.11 19.55
CA LYS A 270 32.82 56.55 19.37
C LYS A 270 32.24 57.35 20.56
N PHE A 271 31.21 56.86 21.20
CA PHE A 271 30.58 57.55 22.36
C PHE A 271 31.38 57.38 23.67
N LEU A 272 32.13 56.30 23.79
CA LEU A 272 32.97 56.01 24.99
C LEU A 272 34.36 56.67 24.97
N TYR A 273 34.75 57.26 23.81
CA TYR A 273 36.04 57.95 23.64
C TYR A 273 35.88 59.45 23.41
N LEU A 274 34.68 59.99 23.65
CA LEU A 274 34.35 61.41 23.83
C LEU A 274 34.19 61.72 25.34
#